data_6302e96c063c8d8dac176878033cd6d1
#
_entry.id   6302e96c063c8d8dac176878033cd6d1
#
_cell.length_a   1.000
_cell.length_b   1.000
_cell.length_c   1.000
_cell.angle_alpha   90.00
_cell.angle_beta   90.00
_cell.angle_gamma   90.00
#
_symmetry.space_group_name_H-M   'P 1'
#
loop_
_entity.id
_entity.type
_entity.pdbx_description
1 polymer ?
#
loop_
_entity_poly.entity_id
_entity_poly.type
_entity_poly.pdbx_seq_one_letter_code
_entity_poly.pdbx_strand_id
1 'polypeptide(L)'
;MGISSSDLKKVSRKVSKRHGSVSGGATAVTFSYYFCFALLLLLALPLLLFKKKARAGFSEKLGIIPGRIKSKQRQLAGCLWFHAVSVGEFNAVFPLIKAFKKEHPAAELVVSTTTGTGQALAREKCRDLAEVFYFPYDLPFSNKAWLDALSPSLVAITETEIWPGFTYECKKRGIMLT
;
A
#
# COMPACT_ATOMS: atom_id res chain seq x y z
N MET A 1 22.00 0.17 26.32
CA MET A 1 21.67 -1.26 26.48
C MET A 1 21.11 -1.76 25.16
N GLY A 2 21.92 -2.44 24.34
CA GLY A 2 21.54 -2.87 23.02
C GLY A 2 20.83 -4.22 23.05
N ILE A 3 19.69 -4.33 22.37
CA ILE A 3 18.96 -5.59 22.20
C ILE A 3 19.81 -6.49 21.31
N SER A 4 20.17 -7.68 21.81
CA SER A 4 21.00 -8.64 21.06
C SER A 4 20.27 -9.21 19.85
N SER A 5 21.00 -9.49 18.77
CA SER A 5 20.50 -10.17 17.57
C SER A 5 19.83 -11.53 17.88
N SER A 6 20.21 -12.18 18.98
CA SER A 6 19.59 -13.42 19.48
C SER A 6 18.19 -13.20 20.02
N ASP A 7 17.91 -12.04 20.64
CA ASP A 7 16.61 -11.72 21.21
C ASP A 7 15.59 -11.38 20.11
N LEU A 8 16.03 -10.69 19.04
CA LEU A 8 15.22 -10.45 17.85
C LEU A 8 14.83 -11.74 17.14
N LYS A 9 15.75 -12.73 17.06
CA LYS A 9 15.45 -14.05 16.51
C LYS A 9 14.48 -14.86 17.38
N LYS A 10 14.54 -14.73 18.71
CA LYS A 10 13.58 -15.38 19.64
C LYS A 10 12.19 -14.79 19.51
N VAL A 11 12.08 -13.46 19.42
CA VAL A 11 10.80 -12.76 19.23
C VAL A 11 10.19 -13.16 17.88
N SER A 12 10.97 -13.17 16.79
CA SER A 12 10.53 -13.60 15.46
C SER A 12 10.01 -15.04 15.46
N ARG A 13 10.70 -15.98 16.12
CA ARG A 13 10.25 -17.39 16.24
C ARG A 13 8.99 -17.55 17.09
N LYS A 14 8.80 -16.71 18.11
CA LYS A 14 7.62 -16.77 18.99
C LYS A 14 6.37 -16.21 18.27
N VAL A 15 6.54 -15.20 17.43
CA VAL A 15 5.49 -14.67 16.57
C VAL A 15 5.10 -15.69 15.48
N SER A 16 6.07 -16.35 14.85
CA SER A 16 5.84 -17.36 13.80
C SER A 16 5.08 -18.59 14.32
N LYS A 17 5.31 -19.04 15.57
CA LYS A 17 4.63 -20.20 16.14
C LYS A 17 3.17 -19.97 16.57
N ARG A 18 2.70 -18.72 16.66
CA ARG A 18 1.30 -18.39 17.01
C ARG A 18 0.32 -18.43 15.83
N HIS A 19 0.80 -18.69 14.63
CA HIS A 19 -0.02 -18.72 13.41
C HIS A 19 -0.22 -20.17 12.93
N GLY A 20 -0.75 -21.03 13.83
CA GLY A 20 -1.27 -22.35 13.46
C GLY A 20 -2.52 -22.22 12.60
N SER A 21 -2.50 -22.90 11.45
CA SER A 21 -3.59 -23.32 10.55
C SER A 21 -4.94 -22.59 10.65
N VAL A 22 -5.11 -21.56 9.86
CA VAL A 22 -6.43 -21.11 9.43
C VAL A 22 -6.65 -21.69 8.02
N SER A 23 -7.12 -22.94 7.98
CA SER A 23 -7.39 -23.66 6.74
C SER A 23 -8.89 -23.63 6.40
N GLY A 24 -9.20 -23.60 5.11
CA GLY A 24 -10.54 -23.86 4.56
C GLY A 24 -11.53 -22.68 4.57
N GLY A 25 -11.90 -22.16 5.72
CA GLY A 25 -12.90 -21.07 5.80
C GLY A 25 -12.39 -19.72 5.28
N ALA A 26 -11.12 -19.41 5.53
CA ALA A 26 -10.53 -18.15 5.08
C ALA A 26 -10.43 -18.04 3.55
N THR A 27 -10.23 -19.15 2.85
CA THR A 27 -10.18 -19.20 1.38
C THR A 27 -11.53 -18.93 0.74
N ALA A 28 -12.62 -19.49 1.29
CA ALA A 28 -13.97 -19.27 0.77
C ALA A 28 -14.42 -17.81 0.99
N VAL A 29 -14.20 -17.25 2.18
CA VAL A 29 -14.51 -15.85 2.49
C VAL A 29 -13.70 -14.90 1.59
N THR A 30 -12.42 -15.17 1.38
CA THR A 30 -11.55 -14.38 0.52
C THR A 30 -12.00 -14.44 -0.94
N PHE A 31 -12.40 -15.61 -1.43
CA PHE A 31 -12.94 -15.77 -2.79
C PHE A 31 -14.24 -15.01 -2.98
N SER A 32 -15.19 -15.15 -2.04
CA SER A 32 -16.48 -14.42 -2.08
C SER A 32 -16.25 -12.90 -2.05
N TYR A 33 -15.31 -12.42 -1.23
CA TYR A 33 -14.95 -11.01 -1.19
C TYR A 33 -14.44 -10.51 -2.56
N TYR A 34 -13.48 -11.19 -3.16
CA TYR A 34 -12.94 -10.79 -4.47
C TYR A 34 -13.98 -10.86 -5.58
N PHE A 35 -14.87 -11.84 -5.53
CA PHE A 35 -15.96 -11.96 -6.49
C PHE A 35 -16.92 -10.77 -6.38
N CYS A 36 -17.38 -10.46 -5.15
CA CYS A 36 -18.24 -9.31 -4.90
C CYS A 36 -17.57 -7.98 -5.28
N PHE A 37 -16.28 -7.81 -4.95
CA PHE A 37 -15.51 -6.61 -5.28
C PHE A 37 -15.34 -6.44 -6.80
N ALA A 38 -15.02 -7.52 -7.51
CA ALA A 38 -14.91 -7.50 -8.98
C ALA A 38 -16.26 -7.20 -9.65
N LEU A 39 -17.35 -7.77 -9.14
CA LEU A 39 -18.71 -7.50 -9.62
C LEU A 39 -19.08 -6.03 -9.40
N LEU A 40 -18.80 -5.49 -8.22
CA LEU A 40 -19.06 -4.09 -7.90
C LEU A 40 -18.23 -3.15 -8.79
N LEU A 41 -16.95 -3.49 -9.07
CA LEU A 41 -16.11 -2.75 -9.99
C LEU A 41 -16.64 -2.80 -11.43
N LEU A 42 -17.15 -3.96 -11.86
CA LEU A 42 -17.80 -4.14 -13.18
C LEU A 42 -19.06 -3.28 -13.29
N LEU A 43 -19.90 -3.26 -12.27
CA LEU A 43 -21.11 -2.41 -12.23
C LEU A 43 -20.76 -0.92 -12.20
N ALA A 44 -19.65 -0.55 -11.57
CA ALA A 44 -19.15 0.83 -11.56
C ALA A 44 -18.46 1.23 -12.87
N LEU A 45 -18.15 0.27 -13.76
CA LEU A 45 -17.41 0.50 -15.00
C LEU A 45 -18.01 1.61 -15.88
N PRO A 46 -19.34 1.70 -16.12
CA PRO A 46 -19.92 2.81 -16.87
C PRO A 46 -19.62 4.17 -16.24
N LEU A 47 -19.77 4.29 -14.92
CA LEU A 47 -19.44 5.50 -14.18
C LEU A 47 -17.95 5.87 -14.30
N LEU A 48 -17.06 4.86 -14.25
CA LEU A 48 -15.61 5.02 -14.43
C LEU A 48 -15.27 5.46 -15.85
N LEU A 49 -16.01 5.00 -16.85
CA LEU A 49 -15.77 5.37 -18.26
C LEU A 49 -16.26 6.78 -18.59
N PHE A 50 -17.38 7.23 -18.01
CA PHE A 50 -17.99 8.53 -18.33
C PHE A 50 -17.49 9.68 -17.47
N LYS A 51 -17.02 9.47 -16.24
CA LYS A 51 -16.53 10.53 -15.35
C LYS A 51 -15.02 10.65 -15.41
N LYS A 52 -14.46 11.73 -15.99
CA LYS A 52 -13.01 12.01 -16.05
C LYS A 52 -12.32 11.90 -14.68
N LYS A 53 -12.97 12.36 -13.61
CA LYS A 53 -12.44 12.24 -12.23
C LYS A 53 -12.30 10.79 -11.76
N ALA A 54 -13.23 9.90 -12.14
CA ALA A 54 -13.19 8.50 -11.76
C ALA A 54 -12.10 7.71 -12.52
N ARG A 55 -11.72 8.17 -13.71
CA ARG A 55 -10.63 7.59 -14.52
C ARG A 55 -9.24 7.95 -14.02
N ALA A 56 -9.11 8.91 -13.10
CA ALA A 56 -7.81 9.35 -12.58
C ALA A 56 -7.07 8.16 -11.94
N GLY A 57 -5.88 7.85 -12.48
CA GLY A 57 -5.03 6.77 -12.00
C GLY A 57 -5.59 5.36 -12.23
N PHE A 58 -6.56 5.16 -13.12
CA PHE A 58 -7.19 3.86 -13.34
C PHE A 58 -6.17 2.75 -13.66
N SER A 59 -5.18 3.04 -14.52
CA SER A 59 -4.11 2.10 -14.83
C SER A 59 -3.25 1.75 -13.61
N GLU A 60 -2.84 2.75 -12.81
CA GLU A 60 -2.09 2.53 -11.58
C GLU A 60 -2.92 1.70 -10.59
N LYS A 61 -4.21 2.00 -10.42
CA LYS A 61 -5.14 1.26 -9.55
C LYS A 61 -5.33 -0.20 -10.00
N LEU A 62 -5.22 -0.50 -11.28
CA LEU A 62 -5.22 -1.86 -11.82
C LEU A 62 -3.86 -2.57 -11.73
N GLY A 63 -2.85 -1.96 -11.11
CA GLY A 63 -1.54 -2.58 -10.94
C GLY A 63 -0.61 -2.40 -12.15
N ILE A 64 -0.93 -1.50 -13.08
CA ILE A 64 -0.02 -1.13 -14.17
C ILE A 64 1.00 -0.14 -13.60
N ILE A 65 2.19 -0.64 -13.27
CA ILE A 65 3.24 0.16 -12.64
C ILE A 65 3.78 1.20 -13.63
N PRO A 66 3.75 2.50 -13.29
CA PRO A 66 4.27 3.55 -14.16
C PRO A 66 5.77 3.43 -14.42
N GLY A 67 6.20 3.87 -15.60
CA GLY A 67 7.63 3.84 -15.99
C GLY A 67 8.55 4.52 -14.99
N ARG A 68 8.13 5.66 -14.39
CA ARG A 68 8.88 6.38 -13.35
C ARG A 68 9.14 5.53 -12.09
N ILE A 69 8.21 4.66 -11.71
CA ILE A 69 8.39 3.72 -10.58
C ILE A 69 9.26 2.54 -11.01
N LYS A 70 9.01 1.97 -12.21
CA LYS A 70 9.79 0.84 -12.74
C LYS A 70 11.28 1.19 -12.85
N SER A 71 11.61 2.39 -13.31
CA SER A 71 13.01 2.84 -13.43
C SER A 71 13.72 2.97 -12.07
N LYS A 72 12.98 3.20 -10.99
CA LYS A 72 13.49 3.34 -9.62
C LYS A 72 13.25 2.10 -8.76
N GLN A 73 12.80 0.99 -9.31
CA GLN A 73 12.36 -0.19 -8.55
C GLN A 73 13.43 -0.70 -7.58
N ARG A 74 14.71 -0.76 -7.99
CA ARG A 74 15.82 -1.18 -7.13
C ARG A 74 16.06 -0.21 -5.97
N GLN A 75 15.94 1.09 -6.23
CA GLN A 75 16.09 2.14 -5.23
C GLN A 75 14.93 2.09 -4.22
N LEU A 76 13.70 1.89 -4.69
CA LEU A 76 12.50 1.87 -3.87
C LEU A 76 12.30 0.54 -3.11
N ALA A 77 13.10 -0.49 -3.37
CA ALA A 77 13.00 -1.75 -2.64
C ALA A 77 13.29 -1.55 -1.14
N GLY A 78 12.37 -2.01 -0.30
CA GLY A 78 12.43 -1.79 1.16
C GLY A 78 11.89 -0.44 1.63
N CYS A 79 11.26 0.34 0.75
CA CYS A 79 10.69 1.65 1.08
C CYS A 79 9.66 1.60 2.22
N LEU A 80 9.38 2.76 2.80
CA LEU A 80 8.24 2.96 3.67
C LEU A 80 7.08 3.52 2.85
N TRP A 81 5.96 2.83 2.89
CA TRP A 81 4.77 3.19 2.15
C TRP A 81 3.72 3.81 3.06
N PHE A 82 3.39 5.08 2.82
CA PHE A 82 2.31 5.79 3.50
C PHE A 82 1.07 5.82 2.59
N HIS A 83 -0.07 5.43 3.13
CA HIS A 83 -1.35 5.49 2.43
C HIS A 83 -2.29 6.49 3.11
N ALA A 84 -2.79 7.45 2.32
CA ALA A 84 -3.79 8.43 2.74
C ALA A 84 -4.85 8.57 1.64
N VAL A 85 -6.11 8.29 1.95
CA VAL A 85 -7.19 8.25 0.95
C VAL A 85 -7.49 9.64 0.38
N SER A 86 -7.55 10.64 1.26
CA SER A 86 -8.07 11.97 0.99
C SER A 86 -7.05 13.09 1.25
N VAL A 87 -7.44 14.30 0.90
CA VAL A 87 -6.70 15.53 1.24
C VAL A 87 -6.54 15.70 2.75
N GLY A 88 -7.60 15.41 3.53
CA GLY A 88 -7.59 15.54 4.99
C GLY A 88 -6.56 14.61 5.62
N GLU A 89 -6.63 13.34 5.30
CA GLU A 89 -5.71 12.31 5.78
C GLU A 89 -4.26 12.58 5.35
N PHE A 90 -4.07 12.99 4.09
CA PHE A 90 -2.74 13.35 3.61
C PHE A 90 -2.16 14.53 4.41
N ASN A 91 -2.95 15.59 4.68
CA ASN A 91 -2.48 16.70 5.51
C ASN A 91 -2.16 16.27 6.94
N ALA A 92 -2.89 15.30 7.50
CA ALA A 92 -2.62 14.77 8.83
C ALA A 92 -1.30 13.99 8.89
N VAL A 93 -0.99 13.16 7.88
CA VAL A 93 0.24 12.35 7.87
C VAL A 93 1.46 13.08 7.30
N PHE A 94 1.28 14.13 6.53
CA PHE A 94 2.38 14.83 5.87
C PHE A 94 3.47 15.38 6.82
N PRO A 95 3.14 15.96 8.00
CA PRO A 95 4.16 16.34 8.98
C PRO A 95 5.05 15.17 9.41
N LEU A 96 4.47 13.98 9.60
CA LEU A 96 5.21 12.76 9.94
C LEU A 96 6.15 12.36 8.80
N ILE A 97 5.68 12.37 7.54
CA ILE A 97 6.50 12.07 6.37
C ILE A 97 7.72 13.02 6.30
N LYS A 98 7.50 14.32 6.52
CA LYS A 98 8.58 15.33 6.54
C LYS A 98 9.58 15.08 7.67
N ALA A 99 9.10 14.86 8.88
CA ALA A 99 9.95 14.60 10.03
C ALA A 99 10.79 13.34 9.82
N PHE A 100 10.16 12.26 9.35
CA PHE A 100 10.83 11.00 9.06
C PHE A 100 11.92 11.16 7.99
N LYS A 101 11.63 11.84 6.88
CA LYS A 101 12.63 12.07 5.82
C LYS A 101 13.78 12.95 6.28
N LYS A 102 13.52 13.91 7.19
CA LYS A 102 14.55 14.74 7.80
C LYS A 102 15.50 13.94 8.70
N GLU A 103 14.95 13.04 9.51
CA GLU A 103 15.73 12.18 10.42
C GLU A 103 16.43 11.03 9.66
N HIS A 104 15.83 10.55 8.58
CA HIS A 104 16.33 9.45 7.77
C HIS A 104 16.44 9.83 6.29
N PRO A 105 17.41 10.70 5.91
CA PRO A 105 17.52 11.22 4.54
C PRO A 105 17.71 10.13 3.47
N ALA A 106 18.37 9.04 3.82
CA ALA A 106 18.59 7.90 2.92
C ALA A 106 17.40 6.97 2.77
N ALA A 107 16.35 7.10 3.61
CA ALA A 107 15.18 6.24 3.51
C ALA A 107 14.35 6.59 2.27
N GLU A 108 13.97 5.57 1.52
CA GLU A 108 13.05 5.73 0.39
C GLU A 108 11.60 5.71 0.90
N LEU A 109 10.85 6.73 0.50
CA LEU A 109 9.46 6.88 0.87
C LEU A 109 8.57 6.83 -0.36
N VAL A 110 7.42 6.22 -0.21
CA VAL A 110 6.36 6.26 -1.22
C VAL A 110 5.03 6.64 -0.57
N VAL A 111 4.22 7.38 -1.28
CA VAL A 111 2.91 7.82 -0.82
C VAL A 111 1.86 7.39 -1.83
N SER A 112 0.77 6.82 -1.36
CA SER A 112 -0.39 6.53 -2.20
C SER A 112 -1.63 7.24 -1.72
N THR A 113 -2.49 7.62 -2.68
CA THR A 113 -3.79 8.22 -2.41
C THR A 113 -4.86 7.58 -3.28
N THR A 114 -6.13 7.76 -2.91
CA THR A 114 -7.25 7.22 -3.69
C THR A 114 -7.93 8.28 -4.54
N THR A 115 -8.01 9.52 -4.06
CA THR A 115 -8.72 10.62 -4.73
C THR A 115 -7.80 11.45 -5.64
N GLY A 116 -8.33 11.99 -6.73
CA GLY A 116 -7.56 12.84 -7.65
C GLY A 116 -7.04 14.13 -6.99
N THR A 117 -7.82 14.72 -6.07
CA THR A 117 -7.42 15.90 -5.31
C THR A 117 -6.31 15.59 -4.30
N GLY A 118 -6.44 14.47 -3.57
CA GLY A 118 -5.38 13.99 -2.68
C GLY A 118 -4.08 13.70 -3.44
N GLN A 119 -4.20 13.07 -4.61
CA GLN A 119 -3.06 12.77 -5.47
C GLN A 119 -2.32 14.03 -5.96
N ALA A 120 -3.07 15.05 -6.40
CA ALA A 120 -2.48 16.31 -6.84
C ALA A 120 -1.70 17.00 -5.71
N LEU A 121 -2.32 17.09 -4.53
CA LEU A 121 -1.70 17.66 -3.35
C LEU A 121 -0.47 16.87 -2.89
N ALA A 122 -0.58 15.53 -2.85
CA ALA A 122 0.55 14.67 -2.47
C ALA A 122 1.73 14.83 -3.44
N ARG A 123 1.48 14.87 -4.75
CA ARG A 123 2.53 15.09 -5.76
C ARG A 123 3.22 16.45 -5.62
N GLU A 124 2.46 17.48 -5.30
CA GLU A 124 2.99 18.82 -5.06
C GLU A 124 3.90 18.85 -3.83
N LYS A 125 3.38 18.38 -2.69
CA LYS A 125 4.07 18.46 -1.41
C LYS A 125 5.22 17.45 -1.24
N CYS A 126 5.13 16.28 -1.89
CA CYS A 126 6.15 15.23 -1.81
C CYS A 126 7.13 15.22 -2.98
N ARG A 127 7.18 16.27 -3.82
CA ARG A 127 8.01 16.31 -5.04
C ARG A 127 9.44 15.80 -4.83
N ASP A 128 10.08 16.22 -3.73
CA ASP A 128 11.47 15.90 -3.40
C ASP A 128 11.60 14.94 -2.20
N LEU A 129 10.48 14.41 -1.72
CA LEU A 129 10.43 13.60 -0.50
C LEU A 129 10.06 12.14 -0.76
N ALA A 130 9.15 11.89 -1.70
CA ALA A 130 8.58 10.56 -1.92
C ALA A 130 8.03 10.41 -3.35
N GLU A 131 8.04 9.18 -3.86
CA GLU A 131 7.27 8.86 -5.06
C GLU A 131 5.78 8.75 -4.73
N VAL A 132 4.92 9.30 -5.60
CA VAL A 132 3.48 9.37 -5.34
C VAL A 132 2.69 8.65 -6.43
N PHE A 133 1.77 7.75 -6.04
CA PHE A 133 0.96 6.97 -6.96
C PHE A 133 -0.46 6.73 -6.42
N TYR A 134 -1.36 6.21 -7.25
CA TYR A 134 -2.70 5.82 -6.79
C TYR A 134 -2.69 4.44 -6.14
N PHE A 135 -3.34 4.34 -4.97
CA PHE A 135 -3.49 3.07 -4.28
C PHE A 135 -4.18 2.03 -5.18
N PRO A 136 -3.71 0.77 -5.20
CA PRO A 136 -4.31 -0.27 -6.02
C PRO A 136 -5.77 -0.55 -5.63
N TYR A 137 -6.58 -0.95 -6.59
CA TYR A 137 -7.83 -1.62 -6.27
C TYR A 137 -7.53 -2.93 -5.54
N ASP A 138 -8.38 -3.29 -4.58
CA ASP A 138 -8.15 -4.49 -3.76
C ASP A 138 -8.42 -5.79 -4.54
N LEU A 139 -7.65 -5.95 -5.61
CA LEU A 139 -7.64 -7.12 -6.50
C LEU A 139 -6.30 -7.86 -6.35
N PRO A 140 -6.30 -9.22 -6.37
CA PRO A 140 -5.08 -10.00 -6.13
C PRO A 140 -3.92 -9.61 -7.04
N PHE A 141 -4.18 -9.44 -8.33
CA PHE A 141 -3.15 -9.09 -9.32
C PHE A 141 -2.63 -7.65 -9.14
N SER A 142 -3.51 -6.71 -8.76
CA SER A 142 -3.16 -5.32 -8.54
C SER A 142 -2.29 -5.15 -7.30
N ASN A 143 -2.73 -5.73 -6.18
CA ASN A 143 -1.98 -5.74 -4.92
C ASN A 143 -0.62 -6.40 -5.11
N LYS A 144 -0.59 -7.58 -5.76
CA LYS A 144 0.65 -8.29 -6.05
C LYS A 144 1.61 -7.44 -6.88
N ALA A 145 1.13 -6.81 -7.96
CA ALA A 145 1.97 -5.99 -8.84
C ALA A 145 2.67 -4.84 -8.09
N TRP A 146 1.95 -4.12 -7.24
CA TRP A 146 2.51 -3.03 -6.46
C TRP A 146 3.46 -3.51 -5.35
N LEU A 147 3.09 -4.56 -4.62
CA LEU A 147 3.94 -5.11 -3.56
C LEU A 147 5.21 -5.75 -4.13
N ASP A 148 5.15 -6.39 -5.30
CA ASP A 148 6.34 -6.92 -5.99
C ASP A 148 7.23 -5.79 -6.54
N ALA A 149 6.63 -4.69 -7.03
CA ALA A 149 7.38 -3.56 -7.57
C ALA A 149 8.12 -2.76 -6.49
N LEU A 150 7.54 -2.61 -5.32
CA LEU A 150 8.09 -1.77 -4.24
C LEU A 150 8.79 -2.58 -3.15
N SER A 151 8.37 -3.83 -2.93
CA SER A 151 8.85 -4.68 -1.83
C SER A 151 8.96 -3.91 -0.50
N PRO A 152 7.92 -3.19 -0.06
CA PRO A 152 8.02 -2.27 1.07
C PRO A 152 8.36 -3.01 2.36
N SER A 153 9.12 -2.39 3.25
CA SER A 153 9.41 -2.92 4.59
C SER A 153 8.26 -2.67 5.56
N LEU A 154 7.55 -1.56 5.36
CA LEU A 154 6.41 -1.16 6.18
C LEU A 154 5.38 -0.43 5.32
N VAL A 155 4.10 -0.70 5.58
CA VAL A 155 2.97 0.08 5.04
C VAL A 155 2.22 0.71 6.21
N ALA A 156 2.13 2.04 6.22
CA ALA A 156 1.35 2.82 7.18
C ALA A 156 0.07 3.33 6.52
N ILE A 157 -1.09 2.94 7.04
CA ILE A 157 -2.41 3.38 6.59
C ILE A 157 -2.93 4.42 7.57
N THR A 158 -3.29 5.60 7.08
CA THR A 158 -3.59 6.77 7.93
C THR A 158 -4.92 6.67 8.67
N GLU A 159 -5.87 5.89 8.18
CA GLU A 159 -7.19 5.68 8.81
C GLU A 159 -7.60 4.19 8.78
N THR A 160 -8.74 3.89 9.42
CA THR A 160 -9.30 2.53 9.54
C THR A 160 -9.80 1.94 8.21
N GLU A 161 -9.15 2.24 7.10
CA GLU A 161 -9.43 1.60 5.82
C GLU A 161 -8.77 0.22 5.75
N ILE A 162 -9.56 -0.79 6.07
CA ILE A 162 -9.11 -2.18 5.96
C ILE A 162 -9.44 -2.68 4.55
N TRP A 163 -8.40 -2.89 3.75
CA TRP A 163 -8.46 -3.56 2.46
C TRP A 163 -8.08 -5.03 2.66
N PRO A 164 -9.06 -5.95 2.77
CA PRO A 164 -8.78 -7.33 3.18
C PRO A 164 -7.79 -8.06 2.30
N GLY A 165 -7.87 -7.84 0.97
CA GLY A 165 -6.96 -8.45 0.01
C GLY A 165 -5.55 -7.90 0.12
N PHE A 166 -5.40 -6.60 0.23
CA PHE A 166 -4.10 -5.95 0.42
C PHE A 166 -3.44 -6.38 1.73
N THR A 167 -4.22 -6.37 2.82
CA THR A 167 -3.75 -6.81 4.14
C THR A 167 -3.30 -8.28 4.11
N TYR A 168 -4.05 -9.15 3.45
CA TYR A 168 -3.68 -10.56 3.27
C TYR A 168 -2.36 -10.71 2.51
N GLU A 169 -2.17 -9.97 1.40
CA GLU A 169 -0.95 -10.02 0.62
C GLU A 169 0.26 -9.45 1.37
N CYS A 170 0.09 -8.38 2.16
CA CYS A 170 1.14 -7.88 3.06
C CYS A 170 1.56 -8.93 4.09
N LYS A 171 0.57 -9.53 4.78
CA LYS A 171 0.82 -10.59 5.77
C LYS A 171 1.56 -11.78 5.17
N LYS A 172 1.15 -12.24 3.98
CA LYS A 172 1.79 -13.35 3.27
C LYS A 172 3.27 -13.08 2.94
N ARG A 173 3.64 -11.83 2.73
CA ARG A 173 5.01 -11.39 2.44
C ARG A 173 5.81 -11.00 3.68
N GLY A 174 5.21 -11.02 4.87
CA GLY A 174 5.84 -10.56 6.09
C GLY A 174 6.05 -9.05 6.15
N ILE A 175 5.31 -8.28 5.34
CA ILE A 175 5.34 -6.82 5.33
C ILE A 175 4.60 -6.32 6.56
N MET A 176 5.23 -5.44 7.33
CA MET A 176 4.60 -4.81 8.50
C MET A 176 3.51 -3.84 8.04
N LEU A 177 2.34 -3.94 8.66
CA LEU A 177 1.20 -3.06 8.43
C LEU A 177 0.81 -2.37 9.73
N THR A 178 0.64 -1.05 9.70
CA THR A 178 0.25 -0.21 10.85
C THR A 178 -0.76 0.86 10.43
#